data_90c3b2f7d52dbdc892d064dd83d4998b
#
_entry.id   90c3b2f7d52dbdc892d064dd83d4998b
#
_cell.length_a   1.000
_cell.length_b   1.000
_cell.length_c   1.000
_cell.angle_alpha   90.00
_cell.angle_beta   90.00
_cell.angle_gamma   90.00
#
_symmetry.space_group_name_H-M   'P 1'
#
loop_
_entity.id
_entity.type
_entity.pdbx_description
1 polymer ?
#
loop_
_entity_poly.entity_id
_entity_poly.type
_entity_poly.pdbx_seq_one_letter_code
_entity_poly.pdbx_strand_id
1 'polypeptide(L)'
;LESFGEGFKKSGKLVILLLLSYLVLEFSVMYPVIPTIVDWIIGLSNKFNVVLTAVAGLFTSLFTVEYQYTVSLIGAFLKYAFADNVNQIAIILQTTFGLASLIAPSSAILLMGLSYCDIKFKDWIKYIWKFILIMFVVLIVIMLFI
;
A
#
# COMPACT_ATOMS: atom_id res chain seq x y z
N LEU A 1 8.73 15.14 -31.92
CA LEU A 1 8.66 13.67 -31.96
C LEU A 1 9.86 13.01 -31.28
N GLU A 2 11.09 13.53 -31.45
CA GLU A 2 12.31 13.00 -30.82
C GLU A 2 12.22 13.09 -29.28
N SER A 3 11.83 14.24 -28.73
CA SER A 3 11.67 14.45 -27.27
C SER A 3 10.61 13.53 -26.64
N PHE A 4 9.55 13.22 -27.38
CA PHE A 4 8.54 12.25 -26.96
C PHE A 4 9.11 10.82 -26.92
N GLY A 5 9.87 10.45 -27.95
CA GLY A 5 10.52 9.14 -28.02
C GLY A 5 11.57 8.93 -26.91
N GLU A 6 12.32 9.95 -26.55
CA GLU A 6 13.27 9.92 -25.43
C GLU A 6 12.56 9.80 -24.07
N GLY A 7 11.50 10.58 -23.86
CA GLY A 7 10.67 10.49 -22.66
C GLY A 7 10.05 9.11 -22.48
N PHE A 8 9.55 8.52 -23.56
CA PHE A 8 8.98 7.17 -23.54
C PHE A 8 10.04 6.10 -23.22
N LYS A 9 11.23 6.19 -23.80
CA LYS A 9 12.34 5.27 -23.48
C LYS A 9 12.76 5.38 -22.01
N LYS A 10 12.82 6.59 -21.47
CA LYS A 10 13.20 6.85 -20.08
C LYS A 10 12.16 6.31 -19.10
N SER A 11 10.88 6.52 -19.39
CA SER A 11 9.77 6.11 -18.53
C SER A 11 9.30 4.66 -18.75
N GLY A 12 9.71 4.02 -19.83
CA GLY A 12 9.19 2.71 -20.26
C GLY A 12 9.30 1.61 -19.21
N LYS A 13 10.42 1.55 -18.49
CA LYS A 13 10.59 0.57 -17.38
C LYS A 13 9.60 0.78 -16.22
N LEU A 14 9.31 2.05 -15.91
CA LEU A 14 8.38 2.40 -14.84
C LEU A 14 6.93 2.16 -15.26
N VAL A 15 6.61 2.39 -16.53
CA VAL A 15 5.29 2.06 -17.09
C VAL A 15 5.05 0.55 -17.05
N ILE A 16 6.04 -0.27 -17.40
CA ILE A 16 5.96 -1.73 -17.31
C ILE A 16 5.73 -2.15 -15.84
N LEU A 17 6.46 -1.57 -14.89
CA LEU A 17 6.29 -1.86 -13.47
C LEU A 17 4.87 -1.51 -12.99
N LEU A 18 4.34 -0.38 -13.42
CA LEU A 18 2.96 0.04 -13.11
C LEU A 18 1.94 -0.94 -13.70
N LEU A 19 2.10 -1.33 -14.96
CA LEU A 19 1.21 -2.31 -15.61
C LEU A 19 1.23 -3.66 -14.91
N LEU A 20 2.41 -4.15 -14.51
CA LEU A 20 2.53 -5.39 -13.75
C LEU A 20 1.85 -5.28 -12.37
N SER A 21 1.98 -4.13 -11.69
CA SER A 21 1.28 -3.89 -10.43
C SER A 21 -0.24 -3.90 -10.60
N TYR A 22 -0.74 -3.32 -11.70
CA TYR A 22 -2.15 -3.34 -12.04
C TYR A 22 -2.67 -4.75 -12.34
N LEU A 23 -1.88 -5.55 -13.06
CA LEU A 23 -2.21 -6.97 -13.29
C LEU A 23 -2.29 -7.76 -11.98
N VAL A 24 -1.38 -7.54 -11.03
CA VAL A 24 -1.44 -8.18 -9.71
C VAL A 24 -2.71 -7.78 -8.97
N LEU A 25 -3.13 -6.52 -9.06
CA LEU A 25 -4.39 -6.07 -8.48
C LEU A 25 -5.59 -6.79 -9.09
N GLU A 26 -5.68 -6.85 -10.43
CA GLU A 26 -6.76 -7.54 -11.14
C GLU A 26 -6.82 -9.03 -10.77
N PHE A 27 -5.67 -9.71 -10.72
CA PHE A 27 -5.62 -11.08 -10.24
C PHE A 27 -6.13 -11.22 -8.80
N SER A 28 -5.82 -10.27 -7.93
CA SER A 28 -6.25 -10.28 -6.53
C SER A 28 -7.74 -10.02 -6.35
N VAL A 29 -8.37 -9.36 -7.32
CA VAL A 29 -9.83 -9.17 -7.37
C VAL A 29 -10.51 -10.45 -7.86
N MET A 30 -9.95 -11.11 -8.89
CA MET A 30 -10.50 -12.36 -9.44
C MET A 30 -10.31 -13.55 -8.48
N TYR A 31 -9.17 -13.63 -7.84
CA TYR A 31 -8.81 -14.66 -6.87
C TYR A 31 -8.52 -13.99 -5.53
N PRO A 32 -9.22 -14.31 -4.43
CA PRO A 32 -9.11 -13.59 -3.15
C PRO A 32 -7.79 -13.86 -2.41
N VAL A 33 -6.65 -13.69 -3.09
CA VAL A 33 -5.32 -13.93 -2.52
C VAL A 33 -5.00 -12.94 -1.41
N ILE A 34 -5.18 -11.64 -1.68
CA ILE A 34 -4.92 -10.58 -0.68
C ILE A 34 -5.86 -10.72 0.51
N PRO A 35 -7.19 -10.84 0.34
CA PRO A 35 -8.10 -11.10 1.47
C PRO A 35 -7.73 -12.32 2.28
N THR A 36 -7.31 -13.42 1.66
CA THR A 36 -6.91 -14.66 2.36
C THR A 36 -5.65 -14.45 3.21
N ILE A 37 -4.66 -13.73 2.69
CA ILE A 37 -3.44 -13.41 3.45
C ILE A 37 -3.78 -12.48 4.63
N VAL A 38 -4.64 -11.49 4.40
CA VAL A 38 -5.09 -10.55 5.44
C VAL A 38 -5.88 -11.28 6.53
N ASP A 39 -6.77 -12.18 6.16
CA ASP A 39 -7.52 -13.03 7.10
C ASP A 39 -6.57 -13.85 7.99
N TRP A 40 -5.54 -14.45 7.39
CA TRP A 40 -4.51 -15.16 8.13
C TRP A 40 -3.74 -14.24 9.09
N ILE A 41 -3.33 -13.04 8.66
CA ILE A 41 -2.62 -12.07 9.53
C ILE A 41 -3.50 -11.66 10.72
N ILE A 42 -4.77 -11.36 10.47
CA ILE A 42 -5.71 -10.92 11.50
C ILE A 42 -6.10 -12.07 12.42
N GLY A 43 -6.22 -13.27 11.87
CA GLY A 43 -6.51 -14.50 12.63
C GLY A 43 -5.44 -14.90 13.64
N LEU A 44 -4.25 -14.26 13.62
CA LEU A 44 -3.25 -14.42 14.68
C LEU A 44 -3.70 -13.86 16.03
N SER A 45 -4.77 -13.07 16.07
CA SER A 45 -5.38 -12.55 17.30
C SER A 45 -6.89 -12.72 17.26
N ASN A 46 -7.47 -13.23 18.34
CA ASN A 46 -8.94 -13.37 18.51
C ASN A 46 -9.63 -12.04 18.81
N LYS A 47 -8.88 -10.95 18.98
CA LYS A 47 -9.39 -9.61 19.29
C LYS A 47 -8.80 -8.60 18.31
N PHE A 48 -9.46 -7.45 18.19
CA PHE A 48 -8.91 -6.33 17.44
C PHE A 48 -7.48 -6.01 17.91
N ASN A 49 -6.56 -5.96 16.97
CA ASN A 49 -5.16 -5.66 17.22
C ASN A 49 -4.67 -4.62 16.22
N VAL A 50 -4.31 -3.44 16.74
CA VAL A 50 -3.83 -2.30 15.96
C VAL A 50 -2.64 -2.68 15.08
N VAL A 51 -1.68 -3.43 15.63
CA VAL A 51 -0.45 -3.81 14.90
C VAL A 51 -0.78 -4.72 13.73
N LEU A 52 -1.57 -5.77 13.96
CA LEU A 52 -1.96 -6.71 12.91
C LEU A 52 -2.78 -6.02 11.82
N THR A 53 -3.72 -5.16 12.21
CA THR A 53 -4.52 -4.37 11.26
C THR A 53 -3.66 -3.41 10.45
N ALA A 54 -2.67 -2.76 11.09
CA ALA A 54 -1.75 -1.86 10.40
C ALA A 54 -0.82 -2.62 9.42
N VAL A 55 -0.32 -3.81 9.81
CA VAL A 55 0.48 -4.67 8.92
C VAL A 55 -0.36 -5.14 7.74
N ALA A 56 -1.59 -5.59 7.97
CA ALA A 56 -2.52 -6.02 6.92
C ALA A 56 -2.85 -4.87 5.96
N GLY A 57 -3.14 -3.67 6.50
CA GLY A 57 -3.40 -2.46 5.72
C GLY A 57 -2.19 -2.03 4.88
N LEU A 58 -0.99 -2.02 5.46
CA LEU A 58 0.24 -1.70 4.74
C LEU A 58 0.51 -2.72 3.62
N PHE A 59 0.40 -4.02 3.93
CA PHE A 59 0.58 -5.09 2.95
C PHE A 59 -0.37 -4.94 1.76
N THR A 60 -1.68 -4.78 2.02
CA THR A 60 -2.68 -4.61 0.96
C THR A 60 -2.39 -3.36 0.12
N SER A 61 -2.04 -2.26 0.78
CA SER A 61 -1.79 -0.98 0.13
C SER A 61 -0.55 -0.96 -0.78
N LEU A 62 0.39 -1.90 -0.62
CA LEU A 62 1.51 -2.06 -1.55
C LEU A 62 1.08 -2.53 -2.95
N PHE A 63 -0.05 -3.21 -3.03
CA PHE A 63 -0.57 -3.78 -4.28
C PHE A 63 -1.73 -2.98 -4.87
N THR A 64 -2.33 -2.07 -4.09
CA THR A 64 -3.46 -1.26 -4.54
C THR A 64 -2.98 0.08 -5.13
N VAL A 65 -3.63 0.50 -6.21
CA VAL A 65 -3.30 1.76 -6.91
C VAL A 65 -3.93 2.96 -6.19
N GLU A 66 -5.10 2.75 -5.59
CA GLU A 66 -5.89 3.78 -4.92
C GLU A 66 -6.43 3.27 -3.58
N TYR A 67 -6.66 4.19 -2.65
CA TYR A 67 -7.22 3.89 -1.33
C TYR A 67 -8.56 3.14 -1.39
N GLN A 68 -9.40 3.49 -2.36
CA GLN A 68 -10.69 2.84 -2.54
C GLN A 68 -10.57 1.32 -2.76
N TYR A 69 -9.56 0.88 -3.51
CA TYR A 69 -9.30 -0.55 -3.70
C TYR A 69 -8.86 -1.23 -2.40
N THR A 70 -8.04 -0.57 -1.59
CA THR A 70 -7.67 -1.09 -0.24
C THR A 70 -8.91 -1.31 0.62
N VAL A 71 -9.80 -0.32 0.67
CA VAL A 71 -11.05 -0.43 1.44
C VAL A 71 -11.97 -1.51 0.86
N SER A 72 -12.07 -1.62 -0.45
CA SER A 72 -12.92 -2.65 -1.10
C SER A 72 -12.43 -4.06 -0.81
N LEU A 73 -11.10 -4.27 -0.79
CA LEU A 73 -10.52 -5.61 -0.58
C LEU A 73 -10.60 -6.08 0.88
N ILE A 74 -10.31 -5.21 1.83
CA ILE A 74 -10.18 -5.62 3.23
C ILE A 74 -11.02 -4.83 4.22
N GLY A 75 -11.49 -3.62 3.86
CA GLY A 75 -12.22 -2.75 4.78
C GLY A 75 -13.57 -3.34 5.21
N ALA A 76 -14.31 -3.94 4.27
CA ALA A 76 -15.60 -4.59 4.57
C ALA A 76 -15.40 -5.79 5.52
N PHE A 77 -14.38 -6.60 5.27
CA PHE A 77 -14.01 -7.74 6.11
C PHE A 77 -13.63 -7.29 7.53
N LEU A 78 -12.74 -6.30 7.64
CA LEU A 78 -12.33 -5.74 8.94
C LEU A 78 -13.49 -5.12 9.72
N LYS A 79 -14.37 -4.40 9.04
CA LYS A 79 -15.58 -3.83 9.62
C LYS A 79 -16.52 -4.92 10.17
N TYR A 80 -16.67 -6.03 9.46
CA TYR A 80 -17.49 -7.16 9.89
C TYR A 80 -16.86 -7.87 11.10
N ALA A 81 -15.54 -8.09 11.06
CA ALA A 81 -14.83 -8.77 12.14
C ALA A 81 -14.74 -7.94 13.44
N PHE A 82 -14.64 -6.60 13.32
CA PHE A 82 -14.36 -5.68 14.43
C PHE A 82 -15.27 -4.44 14.37
N ALA A 83 -16.59 -4.65 14.47
CA ALA A 83 -17.60 -3.60 14.32
C ALA A 83 -17.43 -2.41 15.29
N ASP A 84 -16.93 -2.67 16.50
CA ASP A 84 -16.72 -1.64 17.53
C ASP A 84 -15.51 -0.72 17.23
N ASN A 85 -14.61 -1.13 16.32
CA ASN A 85 -13.35 -0.44 16.02
C ASN A 85 -13.31 0.21 14.63
N VAL A 86 -14.46 0.46 14.01
CA VAL A 86 -14.55 0.94 12.62
C VAL A 86 -13.77 2.23 12.39
N ASN A 87 -13.84 3.18 13.32
CA ASN A 87 -13.13 4.45 13.21
C ASN A 87 -11.61 4.25 13.25
N GLN A 88 -11.12 3.39 14.13
CA GLN A 88 -9.70 3.06 14.23
C GLN A 88 -9.22 2.35 12.96
N ILE A 89 -10.00 1.40 12.45
CA ILE A 89 -9.72 0.70 11.19
C ILE A 89 -9.61 1.70 10.04
N ALA A 90 -10.54 2.64 9.91
CA ALA A 90 -10.51 3.65 8.84
C ALA A 90 -9.24 4.51 8.90
N ILE A 91 -8.85 4.98 10.09
CA ILE A 91 -7.62 5.77 10.27
C ILE A 91 -6.37 4.93 9.95
N ILE A 92 -6.32 3.68 10.42
CA ILE A 92 -5.20 2.77 10.14
C ILE A 92 -5.07 2.53 8.64
N LEU A 93 -6.15 2.19 7.94
CA LEU A 93 -6.12 1.94 6.50
C LEU A 93 -5.71 3.18 5.70
N GLN A 94 -6.24 4.34 6.06
CA GLN A 94 -5.88 5.61 5.40
C GLN A 94 -4.38 5.93 5.58
N THR A 95 -3.88 5.77 6.79
CA THR A 95 -2.48 6.11 7.11
C THR A 95 -1.51 5.10 6.50
N THR A 96 -1.83 3.81 6.57
CA THR A 96 -1.00 2.76 5.96
C THR A 96 -0.98 2.86 4.45
N PHE A 97 -2.10 3.25 3.79
CA PHE A 97 -2.12 3.55 2.38
C PHE A 97 -1.21 4.74 2.05
N GLY A 98 -1.27 5.83 2.83
CA GLY A 98 -0.36 6.98 2.67
C GLY A 98 1.10 6.58 2.77
N LEU A 99 1.48 5.75 3.74
CA LEU A 99 2.85 5.24 3.89
C LEU A 99 3.23 4.32 2.72
N ALA A 100 2.35 3.40 2.34
CA ALA A 100 2.58 2.49 1.23
C ALA A 100 2.80 3.24 -0.10
N SER A 101 2.07 4.32 -0.35
CA SER A 101 2.17 5.11 -1.59
C SER A 101 3.57 5.70 -1.82
N LEU A 102 4.38 5.85 -0.76
CA LEU A 102 5.77 6.32 -0.83
C LEU A 102 6.77 5.21 -1.25
N ILE A 103 6.36 3.95 -1.21
CA ILE A 103 7.23 2.80 -1.52
C ILE A 103 6.59 1.80 -2.49
N ALA A 104 5.29 1.92 -2.75
CA ALA A 104 4.58 0.97 -3.58
C ALA A 104 4.95 1.10 -5.06
N PRO A 105 5.26 -0.01 -5.75
CA PRO A 105 5.47 0.00 -7.19
C PRO A 105 4.17 0.28 -7.98
N SER A 106 3.02 0.21 -7.32
CA SER A 106 1.71 0.59 -7.85
C SER A 106 1.44 2.09 -7.82
N SER A 107 2.26 2.88 -7.10
CA SER A 107 2.09 4.34 -6.99
C SER A 107 2.58 5.06 -8.25
N ALA A 108 1.66 5.45 -9.12
CA ALA A 108 1.96 6.19 -10.33
C ALA A 108 2.65 7.53 -10.05
N ILE A 109 2.21 8.25 -9.02
CA ILE A 109 2.79 9.55 -8.62
C ILE A 109 4.25 9.37 -8.20
N LEU A 110 4.55 8.36 -7.39
CA LEU A 110 5.91 8.05 -7.00
C LEU A 110 6.79 7.74 -8.23
N LEU A 111 6.32 6.86 -9.10
CA LEU A 111 7.07 6.45 -10.27
C LEU A 111 7.32 7.60 -11.25
N MET A 112 6.34 8.48 -11.45
CA MET A 112 6.50 9.70 -12.25
C MET A 112 7.54 10.65 -11.63
N GLY A 113 7.46 10.90 -10.31
CA GLY A 113 8.43 11.74 -9.60
C GLY A 113 9.85 11.20 -9.70
N LEU A 114 10.05 9.91 -9.48
CA LEU A 114 11.36 9.27 -9.59
C LEU A 114 11.90 9.32 -11.03
N SER A 115 11.03 9.15 -12.04
CA SER A 115 11.40 9.27 -13.44
C SER A 115 11.84 10.69 -13.80
N TYR A 116 11.10 11.69 -13.30
CA TYR A 116 11.41 13.10 -13.52
C TYR A 116 12.77 13.49 -12.90
N CYS A 117 13.02 13.03 -11.67
CA CYS A 117 14.26 13.30 -10.94
C CYS A 117 15.44 12.39 -11.36
N ASP A 118 15.24 11.45 -12.28
CA ASP A 118 16.26 10.47 -12.73
C ASP A 118 16.78 9.58 -11.58
N ILE A 119 15.92 9.28 -10.60
CA ILE A 119 16.26 8.46 -9.44
C ILE A 119 15.77 7.03 -9.68
N LYS A 120 16.64 6.06 -9.44
CA LYS A 120 16.27 4.64 -9.53
C LYS A 120 15.37 4.26 -8.33
N PHE A 121 14.31 3.51 -8.60
CA PHE A 121 13.38 3.03 -7.56
C PHE A 121 14.10 2.33 -6.40
N LYS A 122 15.11 1.49 -6.70
CA LYS A 122 15.92 0.80 -5.69
C LYS A 122 16.66 1.76 -4.74
N ASP A 123 17.20 2.85 -5.28
CA ASP A 123 17.96 3.82 -4.48
C ASP A 123 17.02 4.65 -3.62
N TRP A 124 15.82 4.97 -4.15
CA TRP A 124 14.75 5.59 -3.38
C TRP A 124 14.33 4.73 -2.19
N ILE A 125 14.05 3.45 -2.38
CA ILE A 125 13.68 2.54 -1.30
C ILE A 125 14.75 2.48 -0.22
N LYS A 126 16.03 2.41 -0.59
CA LYS A 126 17.15 2.43 0.37
C LYS A 126 17.23 3.72 1.17
N TYR A 127 16.79 4.82 0.60
CA TYR A 127 16.79 6.11 1.28
C TYR A 127 15.62 6.24 2.26
N ILE A 128 14.40 5.90 1.81
CA ILE A 128 13.17 6.22 2.53
C ILE A 128 12.77 5.20 3.59
N TRP A 129 13.31 3.96 3.57
CA TRP A 129 12.85 2.87 4.43
C TRP A 129 12.87 3.20 5.92
N LYS A 130 13.89 3.95 6.40
CA LYS A 130 13.98 4.38 7.81
C LYS A 130 12.84 5.31 8.20
N PHE A 131 12.51 6.25 7.30
CA PHE A 131 11.39 7.16 7.50
C PHE A 131 10.06 6.39 7.58
N ILE A 132 9.84 5.46 6.66
CA ILE A 132 8.63 4.61 6.67
C ILE A 132 8.52 3.83 7.98
N LEU A 133 9.61 3.23 8.45
CA LEU A 133 9.61 2.47 9.68
C LEU A 133 9.27 3.36 10.89
N ILE A 134 9.89 4.53 11.00
CA ILE A 134 9.61 5.50 12.07
C ILE A 134 8.14 5.92 12.04
N MET A 135 7.61 6.29 10.87
CA MET A 135 6.22 6.73 10.72
C MET A 135 5.23 5.60 11.01
N PHE A 136 5.58 4.36 10.67
CA PHE A 136 4.76 3.19 11.00
C PHE A 136 4.71 2.95 12.52
N VAL A 137 5.82 3.09 13.21
CA VAL A 137 5.86 2.99 14.69
C VAL A 137 5.06 4.13 15.32
N VAL A 138 5.19 5.36 14.83
CA VAL A 138 4.40 6.51 15.30
C VAL A 138 2.90 6.25 15.12
N LEU A 139 2.48 5.73 13.96
CA LEU A 139 1.09 5.34 13.74
C LEU A 139 0.60 4.36 14.83
N ILE A 140 1.36 3.27 15.07
CA ILE A 140 0.98 2.27 16.08
C ILE A 140 0.86 2.92 17.46
N VAL A 141 1.84 3.74 17.85
CA VAL A 141 1.82 4.42 19.15
C VAL A 141 0.58 5.30 19.28
N ILE A 142 0.28 6.14 18.29
CA ILE A 142 -0.90 7.00 18.32
C ILE A 142 -2.18 6.17 18.44
N MET A 143 -2.30 5.07 17.69
CA MET A 143 -3.49 4.22 17.70
C MET A 143 -3.68 3.44 18.99
N LEU A 144 -2.63 3.26 19.80
CA LEU A 144 -2.74 2.62 21.13
C LEU A 144 -3.27 3.59 22.20
N PHE A 145 -3.23 4.91 21.95
CA PHE A 145 -3.73 5.95 22.86
C PHE A 145 -5.14 6.44 22.51
N ILE A 146 -5.67 6.05 21.37
CA ILE A 146 -7.03 6.38 20.90
C ILE A 146 -7.95 5.16 21.09
#